data_5f20d654b01f86daa7b7f395fd2d10af
#
_entry.id   5f20d654b01f86daa7b7f395fd2d10af
#
_cell.length_a   1.000
_cell.length_b   1.000
_cell.length_c   1.000
_cell.angle_alpha   90.00
_cell.angle_beta   90.00
_cell.angle_gamma   90.00
#
_symmetry.space_group_name_H-M   'P 1'
#
loop_
_entity.id
_entity.type
_entity.pdbx_description
1 polymer ?
#
loop_
_entity_poly.entity_id
_entity_poly.type
_entity_poly.pdbx_seq_one_letter_code
_entity_poly.pdbx_strand_id
1 'polypeptide(L)'
;LGDVYKRQHYNWDNDNMDKEFRTRVEGELNISRWGTNLRAGVENIKNYTYFNQSALPEQNGGNIQVLSATLKQDFRLGVFHLDNEVTWQKTSNETVLPLPQLSLYHNFYILAKLAKKVLTVQLGADVRYFTKYNAPAYAPGVQQFHLQPTDDLVEIGGYPIVNVYANLHLKRTRIFAMMYHVNAGMGSANSFLVPHYPINPRLFKIGVSWNFYD
;
A
#
# COMPACT_ATOMS: atom_id res chain seq x y z
N LEU A 1 13.06 -23.30 13.68
CA LEU A 1 12.12 -22.28 14.18
C LEU A 1 10.97 -22.93 14.95
N GLY A 2 11.27 -23.58 16.06
CA GLY A 2 10.28 -24.01 17.03
C GLY A 2 10.08 -22.95 18.10
N ASP A 3 9.81 -21.69 17.73
CA ASP A 3 9.57 -20.66 18.71
C ASP A 3 8.12 -20.70 19.18
N VAL A 4 7.96 -21.04 20.44
CA VAL A 4 6.71 -20.91 21.17
C VAL A 4 6.39 -19.43 21.31
N TYR A 5 5.45 -18.91 20.51
CA TYR A 5 4.95 -17.55 20.67
C TYR A 5 4.08 -17.49 21.92
N LYS A 6 4.64 -16.92 22.99
CA LYS A 6 3.89 -16.59 24.20
C LYS A 6 3.45 -15.13 24.14
N ARG A 7 2.14 -14.88 23.99
CA ARG A 7 1.55 -13.57 24.15
C ARG A 7 0.43 -13.62 25.19
N GLN A 8 0.70 -13.10 26.38
CA GLN A 8 -0.24 -13.05 27.51
C GLN A 8 -1.12 -14.28 27.71
N HIS A 9 -2.18 -14.45 26.90
CA HIS A 9 -3.15 -15.54 26.97
C HIS A 9 -3.03 -16.56 25.83
N TYR A 10 -2.08 -16.36 24.89
CA TYR A 10 -1.90 -17.22 23.72
C TYR A 10 -0.54 -17.91 23.78
N ASN A 11 -0.59 -19.23 23.65
CA ASN A 11 0.58 -20.08 23.55
C ASN A 11 0.36 -21.03 22.38
N TRP A 12 1.17 -20.89 21.33
CA TRP A 12 1.12 -21.76 20.16
C TRP A 12 2.36 -22.62 20.09
N ASP A 13 2.15 -23.92 19.91
CA ASP A 13 3.19 -24.87 19.58
C ASP A 13 3.16 -25.11 18.08
N ASN A 14 4.23 -24.72 17.40
CA ASN A 14 4.36 -24.79 15.94
C ASN A 14 5.36 -25.87 15.51
N ASP A 15 5.68 -26.84 16.36
CA ASP A 15 6.67 -27.89 16.09
C ASP A 15 6.31 -28.76 14.86
N ASN A 16 5.05 -28.77 14.46
CA ASN A 16 4.57 -29.50 13.28
C ASN A 16 4.65 -28.70 11.98
N MET A 17 5.17 -27.47 12.00
CA MET A 17 5.27 -26.63 10.81
C MET A 17 6.63 -26.78 10.14
N ASP A 18 6.62 -26.99 8.84
CA ASP A 18 7.80 -27.01 8.00
C ASP A 18 8.34 -25.58 7.76
N LYS A 19 9.59 -25.50 7.33
CA LYS A 19 10.17 -24.23 6.91
C LYS A 19 9.46 -23.69 5.68
N GLU A 20 9.12 -22.41 5.72
CA GLU A 20 8.63 -21.70 4.56
C GLU A 20 9.77 -21.42 3.57
N PHE A 21 9.54 -21.69 2.29
CA PHE A 21 10.47 -21.39 1.20
C PHE A 21 9.87 -20.43 0.21
N ARG A 22 10.59 -19.35 -0.10
CA ARG A 22 10.22 -18.39 -1.12
C ARG A 22 11.27 -18.34 -2.21
N THR A 23 10.81 -18.50 -3.44
CA THR A 23 11.64 -18.30 -4.64
C THR A 23 10.99 -17.24 -5.48
N ARG A 24 11.71 -16.14 -5.74
CA ARG A 24 11.24 -15.03 -6.56
C ARG A 24 12.17 -14.82 -7.74
N VAL A 25 11.60 -14.67 -8.92
CA VAL A 25 12.28 -14.24 -10.13
C VAL A 25 11.59 -12.97 -10.61
N GLU A 26 12.37 -11.92 -10.79
CA GLU A 26 11.88 -10.61 -11.20
C GLU A 26 12.75 -10.03 -12.30
N GLY A 27 12.12 -9.44 -13.30
CA GLY A 27 12.76 -8.65 -14.35
C GLY A 27 12.33 -7.19 -14.25
N GLU A 28 13.28 -6.28 -14.50
CA GLU A 28 13.03 -4.84 -14.52
C GLU A 28 13.58 -4.21 -15.80
N LEU A 29 12.74 -3.39 -16.44
CA LEU A 29 13.11 -2.58 -17.59
C LEU A 29 12.93 -1.11 -17.25
N ASN A 30 14.01 -0.35 -17.32
CA ASN A 30 13.99 1.09 -17.07
C ASN A 30 14.34 1.86 -18.34
N ILE A 31 13.40 2.71 -18.81
CA ILE A 31 13.59 3.57 -19.97
C ILE A 31 13.54 5.03 -19.49
N SER A 32 14.66 5.50 -18.96
CA SER A 32 14.77 6.82 -18.32
C SER A 32 14.37 7.98 -19.24
N ARG A 33 14.62 7.86 -20.57
CA ARG A 33 14.21 8.87 -21.56
C ARG A 33 12.72 9.12 -21.58
N TRP A 34 11.92 8.09 -21.29
CA TRP A 34 10.46 8.16 -21.32
C TRP A 34 9.85 8.25 -19.91
N GLY A 35 10.68 8.22 -18.89
CA GLY A 35 10.21 8.17 -17.51
C GLY A 35 9.44 6.88 -17.19
N THR A 36 9.79 5.78 -17.88
CA THR A 36 9.09 4.49 -17.80
C THR A 36 9.94 3.48 -17.03
N ASN A 37 9.33 2.82 -16.04
CA ASN A 37 9.90 1.67 -15.35
C ASN A 37 8.84 0.55 -15.33
N LEU A 38 9.18 -0.59 -15.90
CA LEU A 38 8.34 -1.79 -15.91
C LEU A 38 9.05 -2.87 -15.10
N ARG A 39 8.38 -3.42 -14.11
CA ARG A 39 8.84 -4.54 -13.30
C ARG A 39 7.82 -5.65 -13.37
N ALA A 40 8.25 -6.88 -13.61
CA ALA A 40 7.38 -8.04 -13.60
C ALA A 40 8.10 -9.23 -12.95
N GLY A 41 7.35 -10.02 -12.19
CA GLY A 41 7.93 -11.16 -11.47
C GLY A 41 6.93 -12.24 -11.14
N VAL A 42 7.49 -13.38 -10.81
CA VAL A 42 6.78 -14.53 -10.25
C VAL A 42 7.45 -14.92 -8.95
N GLU A 43 6.63 -15.15 -7.93
CA GLU A 43 7.07 -15.68 -6.64
C GLU A 43 6.37 -17.01 -6.39
N ASN A 44 7.14 -18.03 -5.96
CA ASN A 44 6.63 -19.29 -5.52
C ASN A 44 6.88 -19.45 -4.02
N ILE A 45 5.83 -19.65 -3.25
CA ILE A 45 5.87 -19.78 -1.79
C ILE A 45 5.45 -21.21 -1.43
N LYS A 46 6.36 -21.97 -0.88
CA LYS A 46 6.10 -23.31 -0.35
C LYS A 46 5.94 -23.22 1.16
N ASN A 47 4.98 -23.98 1.70
CA ASN A 47 4.70 -24.05 3.15
C ASN A 47 4.36 -22.66 3.73
N TYR A 48 3.54 -21.88 3.02
CA TYR A 48 3.14 -20.54 3.47
C TYR A 48 2.41 -20.61 4.81
N THR A 49 2.92 -19.87 5.80
CA THR A 49 2.34 -19.81 7.15
C THR A 49 1.49 -18.57 7.31
N TYR A 50 0.27 -18.72 7.79
CA TYR A 50 -0.72 -17.66 7.94
C TYR A 50 -1.55 -17.87 9.21
N PHE A 51 -2.32 -16.85 9.58
CA PHE A 51 -3.32 -16.98 10.64
C PHE A 51 -4.69 -17.26 10.01
N ASN A 52 -5.30 -18.36 10.40
CA ASN A 52 -6.60 -18.78 9.89
C ASN A 52 -7.75 -17.91 10.40
N GLN A 53 -8.99 -18.29 10.09
CA GLN A 53 -10.20 -17.56 10.47
C GLN A 53 -10.39 -17.43 11.99
N SER A 54 -9.83 -18.32 12.78
CA SER A 54 -9.86 -18.28 14.24
C SER A 54 -8.65 -17.54 14.85
N ALA A 55 -7.86 -16.84 14.03
CA ALA A 55 -6.61 -16.20 14.41
C ALA A 55 -5.59 -17.17 15.03
N LEU A 56 -5.59 -18.42 14.59
CA LEU A 56 -4.60 -19.43 14.94
C LEU A 56 -3.61 -19.61 13.78
N PRO A 57 -2.32 -19.87 14.08
CA PRO A 57 -1.34 -20.14 13.05
C PRO A 57 -1.67 -21.44 12.32
N GLU A 58 -1.59 -21.41 10.99
CA GLU A 58 -1.83 -22.51 10.09
C GLU A 58 -0.84 -22.47 8.93
N GLN A 59 -0.54 -23.61 8.34
CA GLN A 59 0.38 -23.72 7.23
C GLN A 59 -0.29 -24.35 6.01
N ASN A 60 -0.16 -23.67 4.87
CA ASN A 60 -0.59 -24.22 3.58
C ASN A 60 0.42 -25.27 3.09
N GLY A 61 0.02 -26.53 3.00
CA GLY A 61 0.88 -27.64 2.59
C GLY A 61 1.25 -27.67 1.10
N GLY A 62 0.69 -26.74 0.29
CA GLY A 62 0.98 -26.63 -1.14
C GLY A 62 1.84 -25.41 -1.49
N ASN A 63 2.12 -25.28 -2.80
CA ASN A 63 2.77 -24.08 -3.33
C ASN A 63 1.73 -23.02 -3.68
N ILE A 64 2.02 -21.78 -3.30
CA ILE A 64 1.29 -20.60 -3.74
C ILE A 64 2.16 -19.83 -4.74
N GLN A 65 1.62 -19.55 -5.92
CA GLN A 65 2.29 -18.70 -6.89
C GLN A 65 1.67 -17.32 -6.88
N VAL A 66 2.50 -16.30 -6.89
CA VAL A 66 2.10 -14.89 -7.04
C VAL A 66 2.75 -14.33 -8.29
N LEU A 67 1.91 -13.87 -9.22
CA LEU A 67 2.34 -13.10 -10.39
C LEU A 67 2.17 -11.62 -10.06
N SER A 68 3.13 -10.80 -10.43
CA SER A 68 3.05 -9.34 -10.26
C SER A 68 3.66 -8.62 -11.44
N ALA A 69 3.04 -7.49 -11.81
CA ALA A 69 3.58 -6.55 -12.78
C ALA A 69 3.30 -5.13 -12.32
N THR A 70 4.32 -4.29 -12.27
CA THR A 70 4.22 -2.88 -11.89
C THR A 70 4.76 -2.00 -13.00
N LEU A 71 3.94 -1.07 -13.47
CA LEU A 71 4.33 -0.02 -14.40
C LEU A 71 4.38 1.31 -13.66
N LYS A 72 5.53 1.96 -13.67
CA LYS A 72 5.68 3.37 -13.29
C LYS A 72 5.87 4.19 -14.55
N GLN A 73 5.10 5.26 -14.69
CA GLN A 73 5.17 6.15 -15.83
C GLN A 73 5.04 7.59 -15.38
N ASP A 74 6.09 8.35 -15.62
CA ASP A 74 6.15 9.76 -15.30
C ASP A 74 5.99 10.62 -16.56
N PHE A 75 5.09 11.59 -16.50
CA PHE A 75 4.92 12.61 -17.54
C PHE A 75 5.33 13.99 -17.01
N ARG A 76 6.07 14.72 -17.82
CA ARG A 76 6.57 16.06 -17.52
C ARG A 76 6.29 16.98 -18.69
N LEU A 77 5.42 17.99 -18.49
CA LEU A 77 5.08 18.97 -19.50
C LEU A 77 5.17 20.37 -18.89
N GLY A 78 6.32 20.99 -19.02
CA GLY A 78 6.60 22.31 -18.43
C GLY A 78 6.49 22.26 -16.90
N VAL A 79 5.51 22.99 -16.36
CA VAL A 79 5.23 22.99 -14.91
C VAL A 79 4.32 21.84 -14.45
N PHE A 80 3.69 21.13 -15.36
CA PHE A 80 2.76 20.04 -15.08
C PHE A 80 3.49 18.72 -14.99
N HIS A 81 3.24 17.98 -13.95
CA HIS A 81 3.82 16.68 -13.67
C HIS A 81 2.73 15.69 -13.31
N LEU A 82 2.88 14.47 -13.80
CA LEU A 82 2.00 13.36 -13.47
C LEU A 82 2.84 12.11 -13.24
N ASP A 83 2.89 11.64 -12.02
CA ASP A 83 3.52 10.38 -11.65
C ASP A 83 2.45 9.31 -11.54
N ASN A 84 2.66 8.18 -12.20
CA ASN A 84 1.73 7.06 -12.19
C ASN A 84 2.44 5.79 -11.76
N GLU A 85 1.77 5.00 -10.95
CA GLU A 85 2.17 3.64 -10.64
C GLU A 85 0.92 2.75 -10.71
N VAL A 86 1.02 1.70 -11.52
CA VAL A 86 -0.03 0.71 -11.71
C VAL A 86 0.56 -0.64 -11.39
N THR A 87 0.03 -1.33 -10.40
CA THR A 87 0.43 -2.69 -10.03
C THR A 87 -0.72 -3.64 -10.27
N TRP A 88 -0.48 -4.64 -11.10
CA TRP A 88 -1.34 -5.80 -11.26
C TRP A 88 -0.70 -6.99 -10.56
N GLN A 89 -1.51 -7.79 -9.86
CA GLN A 89 -1.04 -8.99 -9.21
C GLN A 89 -2.13 -10.07 -9.17
N LYS A 90 -1.70 -11.32 -9.12
CA LYS A 90 -2.58 -12.47 -9.02
C LYS A 90 -1.92 -13.57 -8.20
N THR A 91 -2.67 -14.13 -7.27
CA THR A 91 -2.27 -15.31 -6.50
C THR A 91 -2.97 -16.57 -7.04
N SER A 92 -2.32 -17.72 -6.92
CA SER A 92 -2.93 -19.01 -7.25
C SER A 92 -3.87 -19.53 -6.16
N ASN A 93 -3.85 -18.94 -4.95
CA ASN A 93 -4.70 -19.32 -3.83
C ASN A 93 -5.22 -18.08 -3.10
N GLU A 94 -6.35 -17.56 -3.57
CA GLU A 94 -6.99 -16.36 -3.01
C GLU A 94 -7.62 -16.60 -1.63
N THR A 95 -7.89 -17.86 -1.26
CA THR A 95 -8.48 -18.19 0.04
C THR A 95 -7.47 -18.12 1.18
N VAL A 96 -6.17 -18.31 0.89
CA VAL A 96 -5.08 -18.31 1.87
C VAL A 96 -4.26 -17.02 1.79
N LEU A 97 -4.08 -16.51 0.57
CA LEU A 97 -3.35 -15.26 0.31
C LEU A 97 -4.20 -14.34 -0.57
N PRO A 98 -5.23 -13.69 -0.02
CA PRO A 98 -6.05 -12.74 -0.76
C PRO A 98 -5.25 -11.47 -1.08
N LEU A 99 -5.26 -11.06 -2.35
CA LEU A 99 -4.56 -9.85 -2.83
C LEU A 99 -5.50 -9.04 -3.73
N PRO A 100 -5.45 -7.69 -3.68
CA PRO A 100 -6.15 -6.88 -4.67
C PRO A 100 -5.50 -7.09 -6.05
N GLN A 101 -6.31 -7.35 -7.07
CA GLN A 101 -5.78 -7.62 -8.41
C GLN A 101 -5.12 -6.41 -9.05
N LEU A 102 -5.61 -5.21 -8.74
CA LEU A 102 -5.09 -3.96 -9.29
C LEU A 102 -4.95 -2.93 -8.17
N SER A 103 -3.79 -2.27 -8.14
CA SER A 103 -3.53 -1.12 -7.28
C SER A 103 -3.03 0.04 -8.14
N LEU A 104 -3.55 1.23 -7.90
CA LEU A 104 -3.24 2.44 -8.65
C LEU A 104 -2.76 3.53 -7.69
N TYR A 105 -1.73 4.23 -8.10
CA TYR A 105 -1.29 5.48 -7.51
C TYR A 105 -1.07 6.50 -8.61
N HIS A 106 -1.74 7.64 -8.51
CA HIS A 106 -1.58 8.77 -9.41
C HIS A 106 -1.30 10.02 -8.60
N ASN A 107 -0.30 10.78 -9.00
CA ASN A 107 0.05 12.05 -8.38
C ASN A 107 0.21 13.12 -9.44
N PHE A 108 -0.78 13.96 -9.56
CA PHE A 108 -0.75 15.13 -10.45
C PHE A 108 -0.36 16.37 -9.66
N TYR A 109 0.67 17.09 -10.14
CA TYR A 109 1.09 18.31 -9.49
C TYR A 109 1.67 19.34 -10.46
N ILE A 110 1.59 20.58 -10.04
CA ILE A 110 2.23 21.74 -10.66
C ILE A 110 3.48 22.05 -9.85
N LEU A 111 4.62 22.18 -10.50
CA LEU A 111 5.90 22.57 -9.91
C LEU A 111 6.39 23.87 -10.56
N ALA A 112 6.29 24.98 -9.85
CA ALA A 112 6.67 26.30 -10.34
C ALA A 112 7.80 26.90 -9.51
N LYS A 113 8.77 27.52 -10.18
CA LYS A 113 9.85 28.29 -9.55
C LYS A 113 9.56 29.77 -9.71
N LEU A 114 9.27 30.44 -8.62
CA LEU A 114 8.87 31.84 -8.54
C LEU A 114 9.99 32.70 -7.94
N ALA A 115 9.82 34.03 -7.95
CA ALA A 115 10.73 35.00 -7.36
C ALA A 115 12.21 34.77 -7.78
N LYS A 116 12.47 34.72 -9.08
CA LYS A 116 13.82 34.44 -9.64
C LYS A 116 14.40 33.10 -9.15
N LYS A 117 13.56 32.06 -9.02
CA LYS A 117 13.87 30.69 -8.56
C LYS A 117 14.18 30.57 -7.06
N VAL A 118 13.92 31.60 -6.26
CA VAL A 118 14.12 31.55 -4.80
C VAL A 118 12.98 30.80 -4.11
N LEU A 119 11.76 30.85 -4.64
CA LEU A 119 10.60 30.13 -4.12
C LEU A 119 10.20 29.01 -5.10
N THR A 120 10.20 27.79 -4.63
CA THR A 120 9.61 26.65 -5.35
C THR A 120 8.25 26.34 -4.75
N VAL A 121 7.23 26.30 -5.59
CA VAL A 121 5.86 25.99 -5.22
C VAL A 121 5.46 24.70 -5.91
N GLN A 122 4.96 23.75 -5.12
CA GLN A 122 4.37 22.50 -5.61
C GLN A 122 2.94 22.41 -5.07
N LEU A 123 1.96 22.36 -5.97
CA LEU A 123 0.56 22.14 -5.64
C LEU A 123 0.12 20.85 -6.33
N GLY A 124 -0.48 19.95 -5.61
CA GLY A 124 -0.84 18.67 -6.19
C GLY A 124 -1.99 17.96 -5.50
N ALA A 125 -2.41 16.90 -6.18
CA ALA A 125 -3.35 15.92 -5.66
C ALA A 125 -2.84 14.53 -5.95
N ASP A 126 -2.92 13.63 -4.97
CA ASP A 126 -2.67 12.22 -5.18
C ASP A 126 -3.93 11.39 -4.97
N VAL A 127 -4.02 10.30 -5.72
CA VAL A 127 -5.12 9.34 -5.67
C VAL A 127 -4.53 7.95 -5.48
N ARG A 128 -5.06 7.24 -4.50
CA ARG A 128 -4.76 5.82 -4.26
C ARG A 128 -6.04 5.01 -4.42
N TYR A 129 -5.95 3.93 -5.16
CA TYR A 129 -7.06 3.04 -5.41
C TYR A 129 -6.56 1.60 -5.49
N PHE A 130 -7.36 0.68 -5.01
CA PHE A 130 -7.18 -0.75 -5.25
C PHE A 130 -8.54 -1.43 -5.45
N THR A 131 -8.55 -2.50 -6.24
CA THR A 131 -9.75 -3.29 -6.48
C THR A 131 -10.23 -3.96 -5.21
N LYS A 132 -11.51 -4.23 -5.15
CA LYS A 132 -12.13 -4.94 -4.02
C LYS A 132 -11.54 -6.33 -3.84
N TYR A 133 -11.34 -6.71 -2.59
CA TYR A 133 -10.92 -8.06 -2.20
C TYR A 133 -11.25 -8.30 -0.72
N ASN A 134 -11.25 -9.56 -0.31
CA ASN A 134 -11.44 -9.97 1.09
C ASN A 134 -10.09 -9.89 1.83
N ALA A 135 -9.70 -8.69 2.25
CA ALA A 135 -8.44 -8.49 2.96
C ALA A 135 -8.43 -9.22 4.30
N PRO A 136 -7.26 -9.65 4.80
CA PRO A 136 -7.14 -10.15 6.16
C PRO A 136 -7.62 -9.12 7.19
N ALA A 137 -8.37 -9.59 8.19
CA ALA A 137 -8.78 -8.79 9.34
C ALA A 137 -7.64 -8.70 10.35
N TYR A 138 -7.69 -7.71 11.24
CA TYR A 138 -6.69 -7.54 12.28
C TYR A 138 -7.22 -8.02 13.63
N ALA A 139 -6.48 -8.91 14.30
CA ALA A 139 -6.76 -9.39 15.65
C ALA A 139 -5.87 -8.68 16.68
N PRO A 140 -6.40 -7.68 17.43
CA PRO A 140 -5.60 -6.91 18.39
C PRO A 140 -5.00 -7.75 19.50
N GLY A 141 -5.69 -8.80 19.95
CA GLY A 141 -5.25 -9.69 21.03
C GLY A 141 -3.94 -10.41 20.72
N VAL A 142 -3.72 -10.78 19.46
CA VAL A 142 -2.50 -11.44 18.99
C VAL A 142 -1.61 -10.52 18.17
N GLN A 143 -2.08 -9.31 17.84
CA GLN A 143 -1.39 -8.31 17.00
C GLN A 143 -0.99 -8.86 15.63
N GLN A 144 -1.86 -9.66 15.01
CA GLN A 144 -1.64 -10.29 13.72
C GLN A 144 -2.84 -10.09 12.80
N PHE A 145 -2.55 -10.11 11.50
CA PHE A 145 -3.59 -10.22 10.49
C PHE A 145 -3.97 -11.69 10.31
N HIS A 146 -5.26 -11.97 10.18
CA HIS A 146 -5.81 -13.31 10.01
C HIS A 146 -6.86 -13.33 8.90
N LEU A 147 -7.16 -14.49 8.35
CA LEU A 147 -8.24 -14.63 7.39
C LEU A 147 -9.58 -14.29 8.03
N GLN A 148 -10.45 -13.62 7.30
CA GLN A 148 -11.79 -13.31 7.79
C GLN A 148 -12.63 -14.59 7.91
N PRO A 149 -13.52 -14.68 8.93
CA PRO A 149 -14.54 -15.73 8.98
C PRO A 149 -15.42 -15.68 7.73
N THR A 150 -15.79 -16.86 7.19
CA THR A 150 -16.59 -16.94 5.95
C THR A 150 -18.03 -16.42 6.09
N ASP A 151 -18.54 -16.36 7.29
CA ASP A 151 -19.87 -15.86 7.65
C ASP A 151 -19.93 -14.34 7.89
N ASP A 152 -18.78 -13.68 7.98
CA ASP A 152 -18.66 -12.23 8.20
C ASP A 152 -17.58 -11.60 7.29
N LEU A 153 -17.67 -11.87 5.99
CA LEU A 153 -16.72 -11.33 5.01
C LEU A 153 -17.01 -9.87 4.70
N VAL A 154 -16.04 -9.02 4.92
CA VAL A 154 -16.05 -7.61 4.55
C VAL A 154 -15.06 -7.37 3.40
N GLU A 155 -15.60 -7.14 2.20
CA GLU A 155 -14.78 -6.66 1.09
C GLU A 155 -14.33 -5.23 1.34
N ILE A 156 -13.05 -4.96 1.17
CA ILE A 156 -12.48 -3.62 1.17
C ILE A 156 -11.92 -3.25 -0.19
N GLY A 157 -11.74 -1.97 -0.45
CA GLY A 157 -11.29 -1.45 -1.74
C GLY A 157 -12.43 -0.99 -2.65
N GLY A 158 -12.12 -0.72 -3.91
CA GLY A 158 -13.08 -0.12 -4.84
C GLY A 158 -13.41 1.34 -4.54
N TYR A 159 -12.66 1.97 -3.63
CA TYR A 159 -12.85 3.35 -3.20
C TYR A 159 -11.53 4.14 -3.40
N PRO A 160 -11.53 5.23 -4.17
CA PRO A 160 -10.37 6.08 -4.32
C PRO A 160 -10.16 6.94 -3.07
N ILE A 161 -8.95 6.96 -2.54
CA ILE A 161 -8.54 7.88 -1.47
C ILE A 161 -7.81 9.04 -2.13
N VAL A 162 -8.38 10.25 -2.02
CA VAL A 162 -7.85 11.46 -2.64
C VAL A 162 -7.28 12.40 -1.59
N ASN A 163 -6.05 12.83 -1.79
CA ASN A 163 -5.39 13.84 -0.96
C ASN A 163 -5.03 15.04 -1.82
N VAL A 164 -5.02 16.24 -1.23
CA VAL A 164 -4.50 17.45 -1.87
C VAL A 164 -3.41 18.06 -1.00
N TYR A 165 -2.40 18.63 -1.63
CA TYR A 165 -1.27 19.19 -0.89
C TYR A 165 -0.65 20.40 -1.55
N ALA A 166 0.02 21.20 -0.72
CA ALA A 166 0.84 22.32 -1.11
C ALA A 166 2.20 22.24 -0.41
N ASN A 167 3.28 22.34 -1.16
CA ASN A 167 4.64 22.45 -0.64
C ASN A 167 5.25 23.78 -1.13
N LEU A 168 5.78 24.55 -0.20
CA LEU A 168 6.50 25.79 -0.45
C LEU A 168 7.94 25.60 0.02
N HIS A 169 8.90 25.74 -0.86
CA HIS A 169 10.31 25.66 -0.52
C HIS A 169 10.98 27.01 -0.79
N LEU A 170 11.36 27.68 0.28
CA LEU A 170 12.03 28.98 0.26
C LEU A 170 13.42 28.85 0.88
N LYS A 171 14.46 28.84 0.05
CA LYS A 171 15.86 28.66 0.49
C LYS A 171 16.00 27.39 1.38
N ARG A 172 16.16 27.59 2.70
CA ARG A 172 16.36 26.52 3.70
C ARG A 172 15.06 26.06 4.38
N THR A 173 13.95 26.77 4.11
CA THR A 173 12.66 26.52 4.76
C THR A 173 11.73 25.81 3.80
N ARG A 174 11.12 24.76 4.25
CA ARG A 174 10.01 24.08 3.59
C ARG A 174 8.77 24.18 4.46
N ILE A 175 7.69 24.74 3.90
CA ILE A 175 6.36 24.75 4.51
C ILE A 175 5.52 23.79 3.70
N PHE A 176 4.78 22.92 4.36
CA PHE A 176 3.85 22.03 3.69
C PHE A 176 2.48 22.05 4.37
N ALA A 177 1.45 21.96 3.57
CA ALA A 177 0.08 21.76 4.01
C ALA A 177 -0.53 20.62 3.21
N MET A 178 -1.36 19.80 3.84
CA MET A 178 -2.01 18.67 3.21
C MET A 178 -3.39 18.45 3.81
N MET A 179 -4.36 18.19 2.95
CA MET A 179 -5.68 17.69 3.33
C MET A 179 -5.77 16.24 2.90
N TYR A 180 -5.77 15.33 3.86
CA TYR A 180 -6.00 13.91 3.62
C TYR A 180 -7.47 13.62 3.41
N HIS A 181 -7.74 12.64 2.53
CA HIS A 181 -9.05 12.05 2.32
C HIS A 181 -10.13 13.13 2.06
N VAL A 182 -9.84 14.04 1.11
CA VAL A 182 -10.74 15.16 0.81
C VAL A 182 -12.12 14.72 0.35
N ASN A 183 -12.21 13.52 -0.22
CA ASN A 183 -13.44 12.88 -0.67
C ASN A 183 -14.13 12.04 0.41
N ALA A 184 -13.73 12.14 1.69
CA ALA A 184 -14.41 11.45 2.78
C ALA A 184 -15.89 11.81 2.82
N GLY A 185 -16.75 10.78 2.88
CA GLY A 185 -18.20 10.91 2.85
C GLY A 185 -18.81 11.07 1.45
N MET A 186 -17.98 10.99 0.38
CA MET A 186 -18.45 10.95 -0.99
C MET A 186 -18.44 9.51 -1.51
N GLY A 187 -19.54 9.06 -2.12
CA GLY A 187 -19.63 7.70 -2.69
C GLY A 187 -19.98 6.63 -1.66
N SER A 188 -19.47 5.41 -1.88
CA SER A 188 -19.72 4.28 -0.99
C SER A 188 -19.06 4.46 0.37
N ALA A 189 -19.66 3.91 1.42
CA ALA A 189 -19.12 3.95 2.79
C ALA A 189 -17.86 3.08 2.98
N ASN A 190 -17.36 2.44 1.92
CA ASN A 190 -16.26 1.47 1.97
C ASN A 190 -14.87 2.15 1.97
N SER A 191 -14.64 3.00 2.96
CA SER A 191 -13.36 3.67 3.18
C SER A 191 -12.50 2.94 4.21
N PHE A 192 -12.24 1.64 3.97
CA PHE A 192 -11.47 0.79 4.84
C PHE A 192 -10.13 0.40 4.18
N LEU A 193 -9.06 0.36 4.96
CA LEU A 193 -7.79 -0.27 4.60
C LEU A 193 -7.59 -1.62 5.30
N VAL A 194 -8.37 -1.85 6.35
CA VAL A 194 -8.46 -3.12 7.09
C VAL A 194 -9.93 -3.34 7.40
N PRO A 195 -10.48 -4.55 7.25
CA PRO A 195 -11.85 -4.86 7.64
C PRO A 195 -12.17 -4.36 9.04
N HIS A 196 -13.33 -3.71 9.21
CA HIS A 196 -13.82 -3.10 10.46
C HIS A 196 -13.02 -1.89 10.99
N TYR A 197 -11.91 -1.49 10.35
CA TYR A 197 -11.13 -0.32 10.74
C TYR A 197 -11.21 0.75 9.65
N PRO A 198 -12.11 1.75 9.80
CA PRO A 198 -12.23 2.83 8.84
C PRO A 198 -10.96 3.69 8.83
N ILE A 199 -10.61 4.19 7.67
CA ILE A 199 -9.55 5.20 7.56
C ILE A 199 -10.01 6.51 8.21
N ASN A 200 -9.05 7.32 8.63
CA ASN A 200 -9.35 8.63 9.20
C ASN A 200 -10.22 9.45 8.24
N PRO A 201 -11.18 10.23 8.76
CA PRO A 201 -11.92 11.20 7.99
C PRO A 201 -10.97 12.29 7.44
N ARG A 202 -11.52 13.34 6.87
CA ARG A 202 -10.71 14.48 6.42
C ARG A 202 -9.81 14.97 7.54
N LEU A 203 -8.51 15.03 7.24
CA LEU A 203 -7.50 15.47 8.21
C LEU A 203 -6.60 16.52 7.55
N PHE A 204 -6.59 17.72 8.11
CA PHE A 204 -5.67 18.77 7.71
C PHE A 204 -4.37 18.66 8.49
N LYS A 205 -3.24 18.70 7.78
CA LYS A 205 -1.89 18.73 8.35
C LYS A 205 -1.13 19.92 7.79
N ILE A 206 -0.38 20.57 8.66
CA ILE A 206 0.58 21.62 8.29
C ILE A 206 1.89 21.38 9.03
N GLY A 207 2.99 21.70 8.40
CA GLY A 207 4.30 21.61 9.03
C GLY A 207 5.34 22.49 8.38
N VAL A 208 6.41 22.73 9.11
CA VAL A 208 7.57 23.51 8.69
C VAL A 208 8.82 22.68 8.95
N SER A 209 9.70 22.61 7.98
CA SER A 209 11.02 22.02 8.10
C SER A 209 12.07 23.08 7.77
N TRP A 210 13.08 23.19 8.61
CA TRP A 210 14.17 24.14 8.43
C TRP A 210 15.51 23.41 8.53
N ASN A 211 16.38 23.66 7.54
CA ASN A 211 17.75 23.16 7.56
C ASN A 211 18.67 24.22 8.22
N PHE A 212 19.26 23.86 9.35
CA PHE A 212 20.16 24.73 10.12
C PHE A 212 21.60 24.74 9.60
N TYR A 213 21.97 23.74 8.78
CA TYR A 213 23.33 23.59 8.23
C TYR A 213 23.40 24.05 6.76
N ASP A 214 24.58 24.53 6.38
CA ASP A 214 24.89 24.93 4.99
C ASP A 214 25.11 23.71 4.10
#